data_4cfc3a496441e835c53599256d02d28e
#
_entry.id   4cfc3a496441e835c53599256d02d28e
#
_cell.length_a   1.000
_cell.length_b   1.000
_cell.length_c   1.000
_cell.angle_alpha   90.00
_cell.angle_beta   90.00
_cell.angle_gamma   90.00
#
_symmetry.space_group_name_H-M   'P 1'
#
loop_
_entity.id
_entity.type
_entity.pdbx_description
1 polymer ?
#
loop_
_entity_poly.entity_id
_entity_poly.type
_entity_poly.pdbx_seq_one_letter_code
_entity_poly.pdbx_strand_id
1 'polypeptide(L)'
;MADIVTIGSATMDVFVECDDANIVSVRSLKKKSEFMSYSYGAKIEITDFASQVGGGGVNTATNFANLGLSTAAIFKVGDDIYSKGLFEFFKDRDVDLSYVIQNKEESTGFSIILTSFEGDRTVLAHRGANAHIKKSEINYDAIKNAKLLYIAPLNGDSNKVLDDIVKFAKENDTAICFNAGTTGIKKGFNYLKKILESAQIVVMNKEEASMATGIQLRSDTKEEKFSTMLIHPDLKAMFNKLKVSDYQIIVITDGGAGAYAYDGKKYYYCPCFEGPVTSTLGAGDAFASTFCASLMRENKDIEKALKMASINSAGVVSEFGATRGLLTFDEIEKRLSNSPDYECKICLLYTSDAADE
;
A
#
# COMPACT_ATOMS: atom_id res chain seq x y z
N MET A 1 -6.16 24.82 -3.54
CA MET A 1 -6.95 23.59 -3.34
C MET A 1 -6.06 22.43 -3.73
N ALA A 2 -6.04 21.37 -2.95
CA ALA A 2 -5.21 20.22 -3.23
C ALA A 2 -5.75 19.41 -4.42
N ASP A 3 -4.84 18.96 -5.29
CA ASP A 3 -5.20 18.03 -6.39
C ASP A 3 -5.48 16.62 -5.86
N ILE A 4 -4.76 16.23 -4.80
CA ILE A 4 -4.85 14.92 -4.17
C ILE A 4 -5.27 15.09 -2.71
N VAL A 5 -6.24 14.31 -2.29
CA VAL A 5 -6.55 14.12 -0.86
C VAL A 5 -6.26 12.68 -0.49
N THR A 6 -5.40 12.47 0.50
CA THR A 6 -5.18 11.14 1.07
C THR A 6 -5.97 10.96 2.34
N ILE A 7 -6.54 9.79 2.57
CA ILE A 7 -7.12 9.40 3.85
C ILE A 7 -6.53 8.07 4.31
N GLY A 8 -6.05 8.00 5.56
CA GLY A 8 -5.41 6.80 6.06
C GLY A 8 -4.94 6.92 7.51
N SER A 9 -4.06 6.02 7.91
CA SER A 9 -3.45 6.05 9.22
C SER A 9 -2.22 6.96 9.28
N ALA A 10 -1.94 7.46 10.50
CA ALA A 10 -0.71 8.14 10.88
C ALA A 10 -0.15 7.47 12.14
N THR A 11 1.11 7.06 12.11
CA THR A 11 1.74 6.33 13.22
C THR A 11 3.14 6.86 13.51
N MET A 12 3.57 6.66 14.74
CA MET A 12 4.98 6.68 15.09
C MET A 12 5.45 5.23 15.20
N ASP A 13 6.37 4.84 14.37
CA ASP A 13 6.91 3.47 14.32
C ASP A 13 8.30 3.46 14.96
N VAL A 14 8.47 2.63 16.00
CA VAL A 14 9.74 2.43 16.69
C VAL A 14 10.28 1.06 16.32
N PHE A 15 11.42 1.07 15.68
CA PHE A 15 12.17 -0.14 15.32
C PHE A 15 13.11 -0.49 16.47
N VAL A 16 13.13 -1.75 16.81
CA VAL A 16 13.95 -2.27 17.90
C VAL A 16 14.69 -3.50 17.39
N GLU A 17 16.01 -3.45 17.52
CA GLU A 17 16.88 -4.60 17.28
C GLU A 17 17.26 -5.24 18.60
N CYS A 18 17.21 -6.57 18.64
CA CYS A 18 17.52 -7.34 19.82
C CYS A 18 18.11 -8.70 19.45
N ASP A 19 19.32 -8.98 19.94
CA ASP A 19 20.04 -10.23 19.66
C ASP A 19 19.53 -11.41 20.53
N ASP A 20 18.81 -11.12 21.61
CA ASP A 20 18.28 -12.14 22.55
C ASP A 20 16.98 -12.80 22.08
N ALA A 21 16.53 -12.52 20.84
CA ALA A 21 15.35 -13.15 20.30
C ALA A 21 15.58 -14.64 19.97
N ASN A 22 14.65 -15.49 20.35
CA ASN A 22 14.64 -16.89 19.92
C ASN A 22 13.59 -17.10 18.84
N ILE A 23 13.92 -17.81 17.77
CA ILE A 23 12.97 -18.24 16.75
C ILE A 23 12.52 -19.66 17.04
N VAL A 24 11.23 -19.81 17.34
CA VAL A 24 10.60 -21.10 17.62
C VAL A 24 9.81 -21.55 16.42
N SER A 25 10.25 -22.63 15.76
CA SER A 25 9.54 -23.24 14.64
C SER A 25 8.60 -24.34 15.10
N VAL A 26 7.32 -24.21 14.79
CA VAL A 26 6.30 -25.22 15.04
C VAL A 26 5.80 -25.78 13.70
N ARG A 27 5.94 -27.11 13.51
CA ARG A 27 5.47 -27.79 12.30
C ARG A 27 4.24 -28.65 12.60
N SER A 28 3.24 -28.52 11.76
CA SER A 28 2.09 -29.44 11.68
C SER A 28 2.05 -30.06 10.27
N LEU A 29 1.18 -31.04 10.06
CA LEU A 29 0.98 -31.66 8.73
C LEU A 29 0.59 -30.65 7.65
N LYS A 30 -0.02 -29.52 8.03
CA LYS A 30 -0.57 -28.52 7.10
C LYS A 30 0.20 -27.21 7.07
N LYS A 31 1.04 -26.93 8.08
CA LYS A 31 1.64 -25.59 8.23
C LYS A 31 2.94 -25.64 9.06
N LYS A 32 3.93 -24.89 8.61
CA LYS A 32 5.07 -24.43 9.41
C LYS A 32 4.73 -23.02 9.92
N SER A 33 4.91 -22.76 11.21
CA SER A 33 4.77 -21.43 11.81
C SER A 33 6.01 -21.12 12.61
N GLU A 34 6.51 -19.90 12.50
CA GLU A 34 7.68 -19.41 13.23
C GLU A 34 7.24 -18.29 14.17
N PHE A 35 7.80 -18.28 15.36
CA PHE A 35 7.44 -17.35 16.42
C PHE A 35 8.72 -16.75 16.98
N MET A 36 8.77 -15.42 17.08
CA MET A 36 9.78 -14.74 17.87
C MET A 36 9.41 -14.84 19.34
N SER A 37 10.32 -15.26 20.19
CA SER A 37 10.09 -15.44 21.61
C SER A 37 11.24 -14.91 22.46
N TYR A 38 10.90 -14.46 23.65
CA TYR A 38 11.79 -13.96 24.67
C TYR A 38 11.55 -14.67 25.99
N SER A 39 12.56 -14.71 26.87
CA SER A 39 12.41 -15.30 28.20
C SER A 39 11.38 -14.54 29.03
N TYR A 40 10.42 -15.25 29.61
CA TYR A 40 9.39 -14.64 30.41
C TYR A 40 9.97 -13.98 31.67
N GLY A 41 9.61 -12.71 31.90
CA GLY A 41 10.10 -11.95 33.06
C GLY A 41 11.53 -11.42 32.93
N ALA A 42 12.22 -11.67 31.82
CA ALA A 42 13.56 -11.12 31.58
C ALA A 42 13.55 -9.61 31.31
N LYS A 43 14.62 -8.93 31.69
CA LYS A 43 14.97 -7.61 31.19
C LYS A 43 15.87 -7.84 29.98
N ILE A 44 15.41 -7.39 28.83
CA ILE A 44 16.10 -7.59 27.55
C ILE A 44 16.73 -6.27 27.14
N GLU A 45 18.01 -6.30 26.83
CA GLU A 45 18.70 -5.14 26.27
C GLU A 45 18.51 -5.10 24.77
N ILE A 46 18.19 -3.92 24.27
CA ILE A 46 18.11 -3.64 22.82
C ILE A 46 19.46 -3.16 22.33
N THR A 47 19.87 -3.64 21.18
CA THR A 47 21.17 -3.30 20.57
C THR A 47 21.10 -2.00 19.78
N ASP A 48 19.96 -1.74 19.14
CA ASP A 48 19.71 -0.48 18.44
C ASP A 48 18.21 -0.15 18.42
N PHE A 49 17.90 1.12 18.27
CA PHE A 49 16.53 1.56 18.04
C PHE A 49 16.49 2.80 17.13
N ALA A 50 15.42 2.89 16.34
CA ALA A 50 15.13 4.07 15.56
C ALA A 50 13.63 4.39 15.62
N SER A 51 13.26 5.67 15.58
CA SER A 51 11.86 6.08 15.47
C SER A 51 11.63 6.81 14.16
N GLN A 52 10.51 6.50 13.51
CA GLN A 52 10.13 7.10 12.25
C GLN A 52 8.62 7.31 12.18
N VAL A 53 8.23 8.32 11.41
CA VAL A 53 6.83 8.55 11.08
C VAL A 53 6.41 7.56 10.00
N GLY A 54 5.22 6.98 10.16
CA GLY A 54 4.64 5.99 9.25
C GLY A 54 3.11 6.09 9.18
N GLY A 55 2.53 5.03 8.64
CA GLY A 55 1.10 4.92 8.38
C GLY A 55 0.73 5.30 6.96
N GLY A 56 -0.19 4.53 6.36
CA GLY A 56 -0.53 4.65 4.93
C GLY A 56 -1.00 6.04 4.51
N GLY A 57 -1.70 6.78 5.39
CA GLY A 57 -2.11 8.16 5.11
C GLY A 57 -0.91 9.11 5.01
N VAL A 58 0.05 8.98 5.93
CA VAL A 58 1.28 9.79 5.94
C VAL A 58 2.21 9.41 4.80
N ASN A 59 2.46 8.12 4.60
CA ASN A 59 3.38 7.64 3.57
C ASN A 59 2.95 8.08 2.18
N THR A 60 1.67 7.94 1.87
CA THR A 60 1.13 8.29 0.55
C THR A 60 1.01 9.79 0.35
N ALA A 61 0.62 10.56 1.37
CA ALA A 61 0.64 12.02 1.29
C ALA A 61 2.05 12.55 1.04
N THR A 62 3.04 12.02 1.76
CA THR A 62 4.45 12.37 1.57
C THR A 62 4.92 12.05 0.15
N ASN A 63 4.55 10.88 -0.37
CA ASN A 63 4.96 10.50 -1.73
C ASN A 63 4.32 11.38 -2.79
N PHE A 64 3.01 11.66 -2.72
CA PHE A 64 2.36 12.54 -3.69
C PHE A 64 2.98 13.95 -3.70
N ALA A 65 3.26 14.51 -2.51
CA ALA A 65 3.94 15.80 -2.41
C ALA A 65 5.37 15.75 -2.97
N ASN A 66 6.13 14.69 -2.67
CA ASN A 66 7.48 14.49 -3.20
C ASN A 66 7.50 14.35 -4.73
N LEU A 67 6.42 13.82 -5.32
CA LEU A 67 6.20 13.79 -6.77
C LEU A 67 5.72 15.14 -7.33
N GLY A 68 5.65 16.20 -6.53
CA GLY A 68 5.28 17.56 -6.95
C GLY A 68 3.78 17.77 -7.14
N LEU A 69 2.93 16.93 -6.54
CA LEU A 69 1.47 17.09 -6.60
C LEU A 69 0.96 17.83 -5.37
N SER A 70 0.08 18.81 -5.58
CA SER A 70 -0.59 19.52 -4.47
C SER A 70 -1.43 18.55 -3.66
N THR A 71 -1.02 18.29 -2.42
CA THR A 71 -1.54 17.20 -1.60
C THR A 71 -2.07 17.67 -0.26
N ALA A 72 -3.22 17.17 0.15
CA ALA A 72 -3.76 17.31 1.49
C ALA A 72 -3.97 15.95 2.15
N ALA A 73 -3.83 15.90 3.49
CA ALA A 73 -3.94 14.66 4.23
C ALA A 73 -5.07 14.69 5.25
N ILE A 74 -5.85 13.60 5.30
CA ILE A 74 -6.85 13.32 6.33
C ILE A 74 -6.38 12.11 7.14
N PHE A 75 -6.01 12.32 8.38
CA PHE A 75 -5.72 11.27 9.36
C PHE A 75 -6.08 11.77 10.76
N LYS A 76 -6.15 10.85 11.72
CA LYS A 76 -6.49 11.22 13.10
C LYS A 76 -5.36 10.86 14.04
N VAL A 77 -4.99 11.82 14.90
CA VAL A 77 -3.91 11.71 15.89
C VAL A 77 -4.38 12.16 17.27
N GLY A 78 -3.64 11.78 18.29
CA GLY A 78 -3.81 12.31 19.65
C GLY A 78 -3.22 13.72 19.81
N ASP A 79 -3.42 14.30 20.99
CA ASP A 79 -2.68 15.50 21.43
C ASP A 79 -1.52 15.07 22.36
N ASP A 80 -0.50 14.49 21.76
CA ASP A 80 0.62 13.87 22.48
C ASP A 80 1.98 14.16 21.82
N ILE A 81 3.04 13.60 22.38
CA ILE A 81 4.41 13.78 21.86
C ILE A 81 4.58 13.17 20.48
N TYR A 82 3.85 12.09 20.16
CA TYR A 82 3.95 11.40 18.89
C TYR A 82 3.33 12.22 17.76
N SER A 83 2.17 12.86 18.01
CA SER A 83 1.56 13.78 17.05
C SER A 83 2.45 15.00 16.77
N LYS A 84 3.15 15.51 17.79
CA LYS A 84 4.12 16.61 17.59
C LYS A 84 5.26 16.18 16.66
N GLY A 85 5.76 14.95 16.81
CA GLY A 85 6.76 14.38 15.89
C GLY A 85 6.24 14.25 14.45
N LEU A 86 4.96 13.88 14.28
CA LEU A 86 4.30 13.84 12.98
C LEU A 86 4.19 15.24 12.34
N PHE A 87 3.78 16.26 13.08
CA PHE A 87 3.70 17.63 12.57
C PHE A 87 5.07 18.18 12.22
N GLU A 88 6.09 17.91 13.04
CA GLU A 88 7.47 18.33 12.73
C GLU A 88 8.01 17.64 11.47
N PHE A 89 7.68 16.36 11.25
CA PHE A 89 8.03 15.64 10.03
C PHE A 89 7.48 16.31 8.77
N PHE A 90 6.28 16.90 8.83
CA PHE A 90 5.67 17.57 7.67
C PHE A 90 6.09 19.03 7.48
N LYS A 91 6.84 19.62 8.40
CA LYS A 91 7.19 21.05 8.38
C LYS A 91 7.92 21.49 7.10
N ASP A 92 8.79 20.61 6.59
CA ASP A 92 9.56 20.85 5.36
C ASP A 92 9.01 20.06 4.16
N ARG A 93 7.75 19.65 4.23
CA ARG A 93 7.06 18.90 3.18
C ARG A 93 5.78 19.60 2.79
N ASP A 94 5.57 19.75 1.48
CA ASP A 94 4.44 20.50 0.94
C ASP A 94 3.13 19.68 0.98
N VAL A 95 2.66 19.37 2.20
CA VAL A 95 1.39 18.69 2.47
C VAL A 95 0.49 19.58 3.32
N ASP A 96 -0.71 19.82 2.84
CA ASP A 96 -1.74 20.55 3.59
C ASP A 96 -2.30 19.67 4.71
N LEU A 97 -2.00 20.06 5.97
CA LEU A 97 -2.44 19.38 7.17
C LEU A 97 -3.70 20.00 7.82
N SER A 98 -4.34 20.97 7.17
CA SER A 98 -5.52 21.66 7.73
C SER A 98 -6.73 20.73 7.95
N TYR A 99 -6.69 19.53 7.37
CA TYR A 99 -7.74 18.51 7.49
C TYR A 99 -7.37 17.36 8.46
N VAL A 100 -6.24 17.49 9.17
CA VAL A 100 -5.84 16.54 10.20
C VAL A 100 -6.74 16.68 11.42
N ILE A 101 -7.22 15.54 11.91
CA ILE A 101 -8.11 15.48 13.07
C ILE A 101 -7.25 15.23 14.31
N GLN A 102 -7.29 16.16 15.26
CA GLN A 102 -6.58 16.01 16.54
C GLN A 102 -7.58 15.76 17.67
N ASN A 103 -7.32 14.77 18.52
CA ASN A 103 -8.17 14.38 19.64
C ASN A 103 -7.35 14.30 20.93
N LYS A 104 -7.88 14.87 22.02
CA LYS A 104 -7.24 14.84 23.36
C LYS A 104 -7.53 13.55 24.15
N GLU A 105 -8.55 12.81 23.75
CA GLU A 105 -9.02 11.64 24.50
C GLU A 105 -8.32 10.33 24.06
N GLU A 106 -7.67 10.35 22.90
CA GLU A 106 -7.06 9.17 22.27
C GLU A 106 -5.58 9.46 21.99
N SER A 107 -4.73 8.44 22.12
CA SER A 107 -3.33 8.56 21.75
C SER A 107 -3.12 8.42 20.25
N THR A 108 -2.06 9.02 19.74
CA THR A 108 -1.59 8.79 18.38
C THR A 108 -1.26 7.31 18.16
N GLY A 109 -1.47 6.82 16.93
CA GLY A 109 -1.08 5.48 16.54
C GLY A 109 0.41 5.24 16.74
N PHE A 110 0.77 4.07 17.24
CA PHE A 110 2.14 3.73 17.60
C PHE A 110 2.43 2.27 17.28
N SER A 111 3.62 1.97 16.75
CA SER A 111 4.05 0.59 16.54
C SER A 111 5.43 0.35 17.13
N ILE A 112 5.64 -0.84 17.70
CA ILE A 112 6.97 -1.36 17.99
C ILE A 112 7.24 -2.46 16.98
N ILE A 113 8.30 -2.30 16.22
CA ILE A 113 8.73 -3.23 15.17
C ILE A 113 9.97 -3.93 15.69
N LEU A 114 9.78 -5.19 16.10
CA LEU A 114 10.86 -6.04 16.57
C LEU A 114 11.49 -6.74 15.39
N THR A 115 12.76 -6.47 15.13
CA THR A 115 13.53 -7.12 14.06
C THR A 115 14.35 -8.25 14.65
N SER A 116 14.28 -9.42 14.04
CA SER A 116 15.08 -10.58 14.44
C SER A 116 16.44 -10.57 13.74
N PHE A 117 17.36 -11.35 14.28
CA PHE A 117 18.67 -11.59 13.67
C PHE A 117 18.59 -12.23 12.26
N GLU A 118 17.47 -12.80 11.88
CA GLU A 118 17.19 -13.34 10.53
C GLU A 118 16.65 -12.27 9.58
N GLY A 119 16.39 -11.04 10.06
CA GLY A 119 15.87 -9.93 9.28
C GLY A 119 14.33 -9.88 9.17
N ASP A 120 13.63 -10.91 9.66
CA ASP A 120 12.17 -10.90 9.78
C ASP A 120 11.71 -10.04 10.96
N ARG A 121 10.47 -9.55 10.89
CA ARG A 121 9.93 -8.61 11.87
C ARG A 121 8.58 -9.02 12.43
N THR A 122 8.38 -8.70 13.69
CA THR A 122 7.08 -8.74 14.37
C THR A 122 6.66 -7.32 14.74
N VAL A 123 5.42 -6.96 14.42
CA VAL A 123 4.87 -5.62 14.68
C VAL A 123 3.85 -5.68 15.82
N LEU A 124 4.13 -4.95 16.89
CA LEU A 124 3.18 -4.68 17.97
C LEU A 124 2.54 -3.32 17.69
N ALA A 125 1.28 -3.30 17.27
CA ALA A 125 0.61 -2.09 16.81
C ALA A 125 -0.49 -1.63 17.77
N HIS A 126 -0.35 -0.40 18.28
CA HIS A 126 -1.41 0.34 18.94
C HIS A 126 -2.06 1.29 17.94
N ARG A 127 -3.33 1.08 17.65
CA ARG A 127 -4.03 1.86 16.61
C ARG A 127 -4.37 3.27 17.07
N GLY A 128 -4.68 3.48 18.36
CA GLY A 128 -5.05 4.77 18.92
C GLY A 128 -6.13 5.48 18.10
N ALA A 129 -6.00 6.78 17.93
CA ALA A 129 -6.92 7.62 17.20
C ALA A 129 -7.20 7.17 15.75
N ASN A 130 -6.26 6.46 15.12
CA ASN A 130 -6.46 5.90 13.77
C ASN A 130 -7.65 4.93 13.66
N ALA A 131 -8.06 4.32 14.78
CA ALA A 131 -9.18 3.39 14.79
C ALA A 131 -10.56 4.08 14.87
N HIS A 132 -10.60 5.39 15.08
CA HIS A 132 -11.80 6.11 15.52
C HIS A 132 -12.10 7.40 14.76
N ILE A 133 -11.78 7.45 13.45
CA ILE A 133 -12.23 8.54 12.57
C ILE A 133 -13.75 8.45 12.44
N LYS A 134 -14.45 9.57 12.73
CA LYS A 134 -15.91 9.67 12.63
C LYS A 134 -16.29 10.41 11.36
N LYS A 135 -17.48 10.11 10.82
CA LYS A 135 -18.05 10.80 9.66
C LYS A 135 -18.14 12.33 9.85
N SER A 136 -18.49 12.78 11.05
CA SER A 136 -18.59 14.20 11.37
C SER A 136 -17.26 14.95 11.43
N GLU A 137 -16.15 14.24 11.45
CA GLU A 137 -14.80 14.80 11.50
C GLU A 137 -14.17 14.96 10.11
N ILE A 138 -14.77 14.33 9.08
CA ILE A 138 -14.27 14.39 7.71
C ILE A 138 -14.64 15.73 7.07
N ASN A 139 -13.64 16.40 6.50
CA ASN A 139 -13.88 17.57 5.66
C ASN A 139 -14.25 17.12 4.24
N TYR A 140 -15.53 17.09 3.94
CA TYR A 140 -16.05 16.67 2.64
C TYR A 140 -15.76 17.67 1.52
N ASP A 141 -15.58 18.97 1.82
CA ASP A 141 -15.23 19.96 0.82
C ASP A 141 -13.80 19.75 0.28
N ALA A 142 -12.88 19.24 1.12
CA ALA A 142 -11.56 18.84 0.66
C ALA A 142 -11.66 17.73 -0.39
N ILE A 143 -12.51 16.72 -0.15
CA ILE A 143 -12.71 15.59 -1.07
C ILE A 143 -13.36 16.07 -2.37
N LYS A 144 -14.39 16.90 -2.29
CA LYS A 144 -15.12 17.44 -3.46
C LYS A 144 -14.21 18.23 -4.41
N ASN A 145 -13.27 18.97 -3.86
CA ASN A 145 -12.39 19.85 -4.64
C ASN A 145 -11.11 19.16 -5.15
N ALA A 146 -10.88 17.90 -4.77
CA ALA A 146 -9.75 17.11 -5.22
C ALA A 146 -10.02 16.44 -6.58
N LYS A 147 -8.96 16.24 -7.36
CA LYS A 147 -9.00 15.41 -8.58
C LYS A 147 -9.00 13.92 -8.25
N LEU A 148 -8.31 13.56 -7.14
CA LEU A 148 -8.15 12.18 -6.69
C LEU A 148 -8.27 12.11 -5.16
N LEU A 149 -9.12 11.21 -4.68
CA LEU A 149 -9.15 10.73 -3.32
C LEU A 149 -8.38 9.39 -3.25
N TYR A 150 -7.24 9.40 -2.55
CA TYR A 150 -6.51 8.18 -2.26
C TYR A 150 -6.90 7.64 -0.89
N ILE A 151 -7.45 6.44 -0.87
CA ILE A 151 -7.89 5.77 0.36
C ILE A 151 -6.88 4.69 0.71
N ALA A 152 -6.02 4.97 1.70
CA ALA A 152 -5.14 3.99 2.32
C ALA A 152 -5.92 3.10 3.31
N PRO A 153 -5.36 1.95 3.74
CA PRO A 153 -6.03 1.07 4.68
C PRO A 153 -6.48 1.78 5.95
N LEU A 154 -7.78 1.75 6.23
CA LEU A 154 -8.35 2.23 7.48
C LEU A 154 -8.49 1.09 8.49
N ASN A 155 -8.36 1.40 9.77
CA ASN A 155 -8.36 0.43 10.85
C ASN A 155 -9.57 0.62 11.79
N GLY A 156 -9.96 -0.45 12.48
CA GLY A 156 -11.00 -0.38 13.51
C GLY A 156 -12.32 0.19 13.00
N ASP A 157 -12.91 1.06 13.80
CA ASP A 157 -14.18 1.73 13.50
C ASP A 157 -14.06 2.78 12.39
N SER A 158 -12.86 3.28 12.09
CA SER A 158 -12.62 4.17 10.95
C SER A 158 -13.03 3.57 9.61
N ASN A 159 -13.10 2.23 9.49
CA ASN A 159 -13.67 1.59 8.30
C ASN A 159 -15.19 1.88 8.09
N LYS A 160 -15.89 2.39 9.11
CA LYS A 160 -17.32 2.71 8.99
C LYS A 160 -17.56 3.96 8.14
N VAL A 161 -16.55 4.84 8.01
CA VAL A 161 -16.68 6.05 7.20
C VAL A 161 -16.49 5.81 5.70
N LEU A 162 -15.96 4.63 5.30
CA LEU A 162 -15.66 4.32 3.90
C LEU A 162 -16.87 4.44 2.98
N ASP A 163 -18.03 3.89 3.39
CA ASP A 163 -19.24 3.93 2.58
C ASP A 163 -19.67 5.38 2.30
N ASP A 164 -19.57 6.27 3.31
CA ASP A 164 -19.97 7.67 3.20
C ASP A 164 -19.00 8.46 2.30
N ILE A 165 -17.69 8.33 2.50
CA ILE A 165 -16.69 9.06 1.70
C ILE A 165 -16.66 8.58 0.25
N VAL A 166 -16.76 7.27 0.00
CA VAL A 166 -16.79 6.69 -1.34
C VAL A 166 -18.05 7.15 -2.09
N LYS A 167 -19.19 7.12 -1.43
CA LYS A 167 -20.44 7.63 -1.99
C LYS A 167 -20.34 9.12 -2.32
N PHE A 168 -19.85 9.93 -1.38
CA PHE A 168 -19.69 11.36 -1.57
C PHE A 168 -18.70 11.71 -2.70
N ALA A 169 -17.56 11.04 -2.77
CA ALA A 169 -16.57 11.23 -3.83
C ALA A 169 -17.18 10.92 -5.21
N LYS A 170 -17.92 9.80 -5.32
CA LYS A 170 -18.63 9.43 -6.56
C LYS A 170 -19.67 10.45 -6.97
N GLU A 171 -20.47 10.98 -6.03
CA GLU A 171 -21.53 11.98 -6.28
C GLU A 171 -20.94 13.34 -6.72
N ASN A 172 -19.65 13.59 -6.47
CA ASN A 172 -18.94 14.83 -6.83
C ASN A 172 -17.88 14.63 -7.91
N ASP A 173 -17.88 13.49 -8.62
CA ASP A 173 -16.94 13.17 -9.70
C ASP A 173 -15.47 13.18 -9.28
N THR A 174 -15.17 13.02 -7.98
CA THR A 174 -13.81 12.84 -7.49
C THR A 174 -13.34 11.42 -7.77
N ALA A 175 -12.25 11.26 -8.51
CA ALA A 175 -11.68 9.94 -8.77
C ALA A 175 -11.22 9.28 -7.46
N ILE A 176 -11.35 7.95 -7.38
CA ILE A 176 -10.98 7.17 -6.17
C ILE A 176 -9.89 6.16 -6.52
N CYS A 177 -8.77 6.23 -5.81
CA CYS A 177 -7.83 5.13 -5.69
C CYS A 177 -8.03 4.46 -4.33
N PHE A 178 -8.28 3.16 -4.33
CA PHE A 178 -8.55 2.38 -3.14
C PHE A 178 -7.49 1.32 -2.91
N ASN A 179 -6.79 1.43 -1.77
CA ASN A 179 -5.96 0.37 -1.21
C ASN A 179 -6.71 -0.27 -0.04
N ALA A 180 -7.14 -1.52 -0.23
CA ALA A 180 -8.16 -2.13 0.62
C ALA A 180 -7.71 -2.40 2.06
N GLY A 181 -6.49 -2.86 2.23
CA GLY A 181 -5.98 -3.36 3.51
C GLY A 181 -6.78 -4.53 4.11
N THR A 182 -6.14 -5.27 4.98
CA THR A 182 -6.68 -6.51 5.57
C THR A 182 -7.98 -6.32 6.35
N THR A 183 -8.15 -5.16 7.01
CA THR A 183 -9.32 -4.90 7.86
C THR A 183 -10.60 -4.75 7.03
N GLY A 184 -10.52 -4.05 5.90
CA GLY A 184 -11.65 -3.91 4.96
C GLY A 184 -12.02 -5.24 4.32
N ILE A 185 -11.02 -6.02 3.91
CA ILE A 185 -11.18 -7.32 3.25
C ILE A 185 -11.87 -8.34 4.18
N LYS A 186 -11.54 -8.37 5.46
CA LYS A 186 -12.16 -9.28 6.45
C LYS A 186 -13.66 -9.09 6.64
N LYS A 187 -14.23 -7.95 6.21
CA LYS A 187 -15.68 -7.73 6.20
C LYS A 187 -16.41 -8.51 5.08
N GLY A 188 -15.67 -9.13 4.19
CA GLY A 188 -16.17 -9.98 3.11
C GLY A 188 -16.37 -9.25 1.79
N PHE A 189 -16.43 -10.06 0.71
CA PHE A 189 -16.47 -9.54 -0.67
C PHE A 189 -17.68 -8.63 -0.95
N ASN A 190 -18.85 -8.94 -0.41
CA ASN A 190 -20.05 -8.12 -0.64
C ASN A 190 -19.92 -6.70 -0.08
N TYR A 191 -19.23 -6.53 1.04
CA TYR A 191 -18.89 -5.21 1.57
C TYR A 191 -17.87 -4.52 0.65
N LEU A 192 -16.80 -5.22 0.32
CA LEU A 192 -15.74 -4.70 -0.53
C LEU A 192 -16.26 -4.28 -1.91
N LYS A 193 -17.14 -5.06 -2.51
CA LYS A 193 -17.72 -4.82 -3.83
C LYS A 193 -18.36 -3.44 -3.96
N LYS A 194 -19.07 -2.96 -2.91
CA LYS A 194 -19.68 -1.63 -2.91
C LYS A 194 -18.65 -0.51 -3.07
N ILE A 195 -17.48 -0.66 -2.45
CA ILE A 195 -16.37 0.29 -2.56
C ILE A 195 -15.73 0.18 -3.94
N LEU A 196 -15.49 -1.05 -4.39
CA LEU A 196 -14.91 -1.32 -5.71
C LEU A 196 -15.74 -0.73 -6.84
N GLU A 197 -17.07 -0.76 -6.77
CA GLU A 197 -17.99 -0.19 -7.78
C GLU A 197 -17.82 1.32 -7.99
N SER A 198 -17.12 2.00 -7.09
CA SER A 198 -16.87 3.44 -7.18
C SER A 198 -15.41 3.80 -7.43
N ALA A 199 -14.49 2.87 -7.23
CA ALA A 199 -13.06 3.10 -7.36
C ALA A 199 -12.60 2.97 -8.83
N GLN A 200 -11.85 3.97 -9.32
CA GLN A 200 -11.21 3.93 -10.63
C GLN A 200 -9.93 3.11 -10.62
N ILE A 201 -9.21 3.14 -9.50
CA ILE A 201 -7.97 2.39 -9.31
C ILE A 201 -8.10 1.59 -8.02
N VAL A 202 -7.75 0.31 -8.08
CA VAL A 202 -7.72 -0.58 -6.91
C VAL A 202 -6.34 -1.20 -6.84
N VAL A 203 -5.67 -1.06 -5.71
CA VAL A 203 -4.36 -1.65 -5.48
C VAL A 203 -4.43 -2.58 -4.27
N MET A 204 -3.97 -3.80 -4.43
CA MET A 204 -3.88 -4.82 -3.39
C MET A 204 -2.57 -5.59 -3.54
N ASN A 205 -2.04 -6.13 -2.46
CA ASN A 205 -1.04 -7.17 -2.61
C ASN A 205 -1.70 -8.53 -2.90
N LYS A 206 -0.90 -9.51 -3.28
CA LYS A 206 -1.37 -10.85 -3.68
C LYS A 206 -2.14 -11.56 -2.58
N GLU A 207 -1.70 -11.45 -1.33
CA GLU A 207 -2.36 -12.03 -0.17
C GLU A 207 -3.72 -11.36 0.09
N GLU A 208 -3.79 -10.05 -0.05
CA GLU A 208 -5.02 -9.28 0.06
C GLU A 208 -6.01 -9.64 -1.04
N ALA A 209 -5.54 -9.74 -2.29
CA ALA A 209 -6.36 -10.16 -3.42
C ALA A 209 -6.88 -11.60 -3.26
N SER A 210 -6.05 -12.51 -2.74
CA SER A 210 -6.43 -13.88 -2.40
C SER A 210 -7.51 -13.90 -1.32
N MET A 211 -7.32 -13.16 -0.22
CA MET A 211 -8.32 -13.06 0.85
C MET A 211 -9.63 -12.43 0.36
N ALA A 212 -9.55 -11.35 -0.42
CA ALA A 212 -10.73 -10.65 -0.94
C ALA A 212 -11.55 -11.52 -1.87
N THR A 213 -10.89 -12.30 -2.72
CA THR A 213 -11.56 -13.14 -3.72
C THR A 213 -11.88 -14.54 -3.23
N GLY A 214 -11.21 -15.03 -2.19
CA GLY A 214 -11.26 -16.42 -1.76
C GLY A 214 -10.56 -17.40 -2.72
N ILE A 215 -9.80 -16.87 -3.68
CA ILE A 215 -9.03 -17.66 -4.65
C ILE A 215 -7.61 -17.79 -4.10
N GLN A 216 -7.13 -19.03 -3.94
CA GLN A 216 -5.74 -19.27 -3.55
C GLN A 216 -4.92 -19.55 -4.82
N LEU A 217 -3.79 -18.86 -4.95
CA LEU A 217 -2.80 -19.22 -5.96
C LEU A 217 -2.27 -20.61 -5.62
N ARG A 218 -2.50 -21.56 -6.51
CA ARG A 218 -1.90 -22.88 -6.41
C ARG A 218 -0.40 -22.71 -6.65
N SER A 219 0.40 -23.20 -5.71
CA SER A 219 1.84 -23.35 -5.93
C SER A 219 2.01 -24.48 -6.96
N ASP A 220 2.02 -24.13 -8.22
CA ASP A 220 2.42 -25.08 -9.26
C ASP A 220 3.90 -25.38 -9.02
N THR A 221 4.10 -26.63 -8.75
CA THR A 221 5.35 -27.29 -8.46
C THR A 221 6.41 -26.92 -9.48
N LYS A 222 7.58 -26.49 -8.96
CA LYS A 222 8.84 -26.27 -9.65
C LYS A 222 8.87 -25.06 -10.60
N GLU A 223 9.52 -23.99 -10.13
CA GLU A 223 10.30 -23.04 -10.93
C GLU A 223 9.89 -22.88 -12.42
N GLU A 224 8.61 -22.76 -12.70
CA GLU A 224 8.24 -21.97 -13.84
C GLU A 224 8.52 -20.53 -13.44
N LYS A 225 9.79 -20.13 -13.59
CA LYS A 225 10.14 -18.74 -13.85
C LYS A 225 9.05 -18.30 -14.79
N PHE A 226 8.22 -17.33 -14.38
CA PHE A 226 7.24 -16.69 -15.25
C PHE A 226 7.98 -16.11 -16.47
N SER A 227 8.50 -17.00 -17.30
CA SER A 227 8.99 -16.72 -18.60
C SER A 227 7.75 -16.67 -19.43
N THR A 228 7.35 -15.43 -19.74
CA THR A 228 6.58 -15.17 -20.90
C THR A 228 5.07 -15.16 -20.80
N MET A 229 4.52 -14.04 -21.17
CA MET A 229 3.29 -13.83 -21.95
C MET A 229 1.96 -14.42 -21.43
N LEU A 230 1.92 -15.37 -20.51
CA LEU A 230 0.66 -15.96 -20.04
C LEU A 230 0.40 -15.60 -18.58
N ILE A 231 -0.75 -14.98 -18.32
CA ILE A 231 -1.18 -14.74 -16.95
C ILE A 231 -1.62 -16.04 -16.29
N HIS A 232 -1.20 -16.25 -15.03
CA HIS A 232 -1.62 -17.40 -14.24
C HIS A 232 -3.16 -17.47 -14.12
N PRO A 233 -3.80 -18.64 -14.34
CA PRO A 233 -5.26 -18.75 -14.32
C PRO A 233 -5.93 -18.25 -13.03
N ASP A 234 -5.33 -18.54 -11.86
CA ASP A 234 -5.87 -18.10 -10.58
C ASP A 234 -5.75 -16.58 -10.43
N LEU A 235 -4.64 -15.96 -10.89
CA LEU A 235 -4.48 -14.51 -10.90
C LEU A 235 -5.49 -13.84 -11.85
N LYS A 236 -5.72 -14.41 -13.04
CA LYS A 236 -6.78 -13.99 -13.95
C LYS A 236 -8.16 -14.05 -13.30
N ALA A 237 -8.45 -15.14 -12.58
CA ALA A 237 -9.71 -15.29 -11.85
C ALA A 237 -9.88 -14.25 -10.74
N MET A 238 -8.78 -13.90 -10.02
CA MET A 238 -8.78 -12.81 -9.04
C MET A 238 -9.13 -11.47 -9.70
N PHE A 239 -8.46 -11.11 -10.80
CA PHE A 239 -8.73 -9.88 -11.54
C PHE A 239 -10.19 -9.80 -12.00
N ASN A 240 -10.72 -10.87 -12.59
CA ASN A 240 -12.09 -10.91 -13.07
C ASN A 240 -13.11 -10.74 -11.93
N LYS A 241 -12.80 -11.26 -10.74
CA LYS A 241 -13.67 -11.09 -9.57
C LYS A 241 -13.58 -9.69 -8.96
N LEU A 242 -12.39 -9.08 -8.95
CA LEU A 242 -12.17 -7.75 -8.38
C LEU A 242 -12.68 -6.64 -9.30
N LYS A 243 -12.65 -6.84 -10.62
CA LYS A 243 -13.10 -5.88 -11.60
C LYS A 243 -14.62 -5.90 -11.71
N VAL A 244 -15.25 -4.91 -11.09
CA VAL A 244 -16.72 -4.80 -10.99
C VAL A 244 -17.30 -3.64 -11.81
N SER A 245 -16.45 -2.84 -12.47
CA SER A 245 -16.86 -1.76 -13.37
C SER A 245 -15.89 -1.59 -14.55
N ASP A 246 -16.37 -1.09 -15.69
CA ASP A 246 -15.62 -1.04 -16.95
C ASP A 246 -14.43 -0.06 -16.93
N TYR A 247 -14.56 1.05 -16.19
CA TYR A 247 -13.54 2.10 -16.09
C TYR A 247 -12.42 1.81 -15.09
N GLN A 248 -12.46 0.66 -14.43
CA GLN A 248 -11.60 0.32 -13.31
C GLN A 248 -10.26 -0.27 -13.77
N ILE A 249 -9.19 0.12 -13.13
CA ILE A 249 -7.86 -0.53 -13.22
C ILE A 249 -7.61 -1.26 -11.90
N ILE A 250 -7.35 -2.55 -11.98
CA ILE A 250 -6.96 -3.37 -10.82
C ILE A 250 -5.47 -3.63 -10.89
N VAL A 251 -4.77 -3.42 -9.78
CA VAL A 251 -3.34 -3.69 -9.63
C VAL A 251 -3.14 -4.69 -8.48
N ILE A 252 -2.37 -5.74 -8.75
CA ILE A 252 -1.97 -6.74 -7.74
C ILE A 252 -0.44 -6.74 -7.66
N THR A 253 0.10 -6.36 -6.49
CA THR A 253 1.54 -6.40 -6.24
C THR A 253 1.96 -7.74 -5.63
N ASP A 254 3.14 -8.25 -5.98
CA ASP A 254 3.71 -9.53 -5.52
C ASP A 254 5.16 -9.38 -5.02
N GLY A 255 5.42 -8.32 -4.27
CA GLY A 255 6.73 -8.04 -3.68
C GLY A 255 7.86 -8.12 -4.71
N GLY A 256 8.91 -8.90 -4.42
CA GLY A 256 10.04 -9.10 -5.33
C GLY A 256 9.70 -9.80 -6.66
N ALA A 257 8.52 -10.41 -6.79
CA ALA A 257 8.04 -10.98 -8.05
C ALA A 257 7.43 -9.91 -8.99
N GLY A 258 7.28 -8.64 -8.55
CA GLY A 258 6.80 -7.55 -9.37
C GLY A 258 5.32 -7.22 -9.16
N ALA A 259 4.67 -6.72 -10.19
CA ALA A 259 3.27 -6.29 -10.12
C ALA A 259 2.51 -6.60 -11.42
N TYR A 260 1.23 -6.79 -11.27
CA TYR A 260 0.31 -7.06 -12.35
C TYR A 260 -0.79 -6.01 -12.38
N ALA A 261 -1.26 -5.63 -13.57
CA ALA A 261 -2.43 -4.77 -13.72
C ALA A 261 -3.42 -5.33 -14.75
N TYR A 262 -4.69 -4.96 -14.61
CA TYR A 262 -5.75 -5.29 -15.54
C TYR A 262 -6.68 -4.10 -15.72
N ASP A 263 -6.88 -3.65 -16.96
CA ASP A 263 -7.73 -2.51 -17.33
C ASP A 263 -9.12 -2.93 -17.85
N GLY A 264 -9.38 -4.23 -17.92
CA GLY A 264 -10.59 -4.81 -18.52
C GLY A 264 -10.40 -5.28 -19.95
N LYS A 265 -9.25 -4.99 -20.55
CA LYS A 265 -8.91 -5.38 -21.92
C LYS A 265 -7.60 -6.17 -21.97
N LYS A 266 -6.59 -5.68 -21.26
CA LYS A 266 -5.24 -6.23 -21.26
C LYS A 266 -4.77 -6.52 -19.85
N TYR A 267 -3.97 -7.56 -19.72
CA TYR A 267 -3.20 -7.84 -18.50
C TYR A 267 -1.76 -7.39 -18.72
N TYR A 268 -1.23 -6.69 -17.73
CA TYR A 268 0.12 -6.17 -17.73
C TYR A 268 0.92 -6.84 -16.63
N TYR A 269 2.16 -7.13 -16.88
CA TYR A 269 3.13 -7.58 -15.89
C TYR A 269 4.34 -6.68 -15.92
N CYS A 270 4.77 -6.19 -14.77
CA CYS A 270 5.98 -5.43 -14.60
C CYS A 270 6.86 -6.13 -13.55
N PRO A 271 8.07 -6.54 -13.91
CA PRO A 271 8.98 -7.14 -12.93
C PRO A 271 9.34 -6.12 -11.85
N CYS A 272 9.81 -6.59 -10.69
CA CYS A 272 10.36 -5.70 -9.67
C CYS A 272 11.61 -5.01 -10.23
N PHE A 273 11.74 -3.70 -9.97
CA PHE A 273 12.98 -3.00 -10.32
C PHE A 273 14.09 -3.42 -9.35
N GLU A 274 15.20 -3.90 -9.89
CA GLU A 274 16.30 -4.45 -9.09
C GLU A 274 17.03 -3.35 -8.31
N GLY A 275 17.38 -3.64 -7.07
CA GLY A 275 18.11 -2.76 -6.18
C GLY A 275 18.40 -3.40 -4.83
N PRO A 276 19.17 -2.73 -3.98
CA PRO A 276 19.42 -3.21 -2.62
C PRO A 276 18.12 -3.27 -1.82
N VAL A 277 18.04 -4.23 -0.90
CA VAL A 277 16.89 -4.43 -0.01
C VAL A 277 17.34 -4.23 1.43
N THR A 278 16.93 -3.09 2.02
CA THR A 278 17.17 -2.76 3.43
C THR A 278 15.91 -2.96 4.26
N SER A 279 14.75 -2.47 3.77
CA SER A 279 13.48 -2.61 4.45
C SER A 279 12.34 -2.62 3.43
N THR A 280 11.35 -3.51 3.60
CA THR A 280 10.17 -3.54 2.72
C THR A 280 9.00 -2.69 3.23
N LEU A 281 9.22 -1.94 4.33
CA LEU A 281 8.18 -1.08 4.90
C LEU A 281 7.91 0.11 3.99
N GLY A 282 6.62 0.39 3.73
CA GLY A 282 6.22 1.50 2.87
C GLY A 282 6.33 1.24 1.36
N ALA A 283 6.92 0.11 0.93
CA ALA A 283 7.05 -0.26 -0.49
C ALA A 283 5.70 -0.26 -1.22
N GLY A 284 4.66 -0.84 -0.61
CA GLY A 284 3.31 -0.86 -1.16
C GLY A 284 2.66 0.52 -1.25
N ASP A 285 2.87 1.37 -0.25
CA ASP A 285 2.37 2.75 -0.25
C ASP A 285 3.05 3.59 -1.34
N ALA A 286 4.38 3.47 -1.45
CA ALA A 286 5.17 4.13 -2.49
C ALA A 286 4.75 3.66 -3.89
N PHE A 287 4.60 2.34 -4.08
CA PHE A 287 4.13 1.77 -5.35
C PHE A 287 2.75 2.31 -5.73
N ALA A 288 1.76 2.16 -4.84
CA ALA A 288 0.37 2.49 -5.14
C ALA A 288 0.17 3.99 -5.40
N SER A 289 0.76 4.86 -4.58
CA SER A 289 0.66 6.31 -4.77
C SER A 289 1.41 6.78 -6.02
N THR A 290 2.59 6.23 -6.33
CA THR A 290 3.31 6.55 -7.56
C THR A 290 2.57 6.06 -8.79
N PHE A 291 1.98 4.86 -8.76
CA PHE A 291 1.15 4.36 -9.85
C PHE A 291 0.01 5.32 -10.18
N CYS A 292 -0.73 5.78 -9.15
CA CYS A 292 -1.80 6.76 -9.32
C CYS A 292 -1.30 8.10 -9.87
N ALA A 293 -0.22 8.63 -9.30
CA ALA A 293 0.38 9.89 -9.74
C ALA A 293 0.83 9.83 -11.21
N SER A 294 1.46 8.73 -11.59
CA SER A 294 1.93 8.49 -12.96
C SER A 294 0.78 8.39 -13.95
N LEU A 295 -0.31 7.69 -13.61
CA LEU A 295 -1.50 7.64 -14.47
C LEU A 295 -2.14 9.01 -14.71
N MET A 296 -2.10 9.89 -13.71
CA MET A 296 -2.60 11.26 -13.85
C MET A 296 -1.71 12.10 -14.77
N ARG A 297 -0.39 11.90 -14.72
CA ARG A 297 0.61 12.62 -15.51
C ARG A 297 0.75 12.08 -16.94
N GLU A 298 0.76 10.76 -17.11
CA GLU A 298 1.17 10.05 -18.33
C GLU A 298 -0.02 9.63 -19.21
N ASN A 299 -1.09 10.40 -19.23
CA ASN A 299 -2.27 10.15 -20.05
C ASN A 299 -2.83 8.71 -19.93
N LYS A 300 -2.77 8.13 -18.74
CA LYS A 300 -3.22 6.76 -18.41
C LYS A 300 -2.38 5.64 -19.07
N ASP A 301 -1.11 5.89 -19.35
CA ASP A 301 -0.17 4.84 -19.77
C ASP A 301 0.14 3.91 -18.58
N ILE A 302 -0.49 2.73 -18.59
CA ILE A 302 -0.38 1.75 -17.50
C ILE A 302 1.01 1.13 -17.45
N GLU A 303 1.64 0.86 -18.58
CA GLU A 303 2.98 0.26 -18.62
C GLU A 303 4.02 1.22 -18.02
N LYS A 304 3.98 2.48 -18.43
CA LYS A 304 4.85 3.51 -17.87
C LYS A 304 4.58 3.73 -16.38
N ALA A 305 3.31 3.76 -15.97
CA ALA A 305 2.93 3.93 -14.57
C ALA A 305 3.42 2.76 -13.68
N LEU A 306 3.33 1.52 -14.16
CA LEU A 306 3.87 0.35 -13.45
C LEU A 306 5.39 0.43 -13.29
N LYS A 307 6.12 0.80 -14.35
CA LYS A 307 7.57 0.96 -14.30
C LYS A 307 7.98 2.03 -13.30
N MET A 308 7.36 3.20 -13.36
CA MET A 308 7.63 4.31 -12.44
C MET A 308 7.33 3.95 -10.98
N ALA A 309 6.21 3.26 -10.74
CA ALA A 309 5.82 2.78 -9.41
C ALA A 309 6.81 1.76 -8.85
N SER A 310 7.29 0.83 -9.67
CA SER A 310 8.28 -0.15 -9.28
C SER A 310 9.64 0.49 -8.94
N ILE A 311 10.08 1.47 -9.73
CA ILE A 311 11.32 2.22 -9.50
C ILE A 311 11.26 2.97 -8.17
N ASN A 312 10.16 3.66 -7.87
CA ASN A 312 10.01 4.40 -6.62
C ASN A 312 9.90 3.47 -5.42
N SER A 313 9.17 2.37 -5.56
CA SER A 313 9.10 1.33 -4.54
C SER A 313 10.49 0.74 -4.23
N ALA A 314 11.31 0.47 -5.24
CA ALA A 314 12.68 0.02 -5.06
C ALA A 314 13.56 1.08 -4.35
N GLY A 315 13.34 2.37 -4.64
CA GLY A 315 13.97 3.46 -3.90
C GLY A 315 13.66 3.41 -2.40
N VAL A 316 12.39 3.23 -2.03
CA VAL A 316 11.99 3.09 -0.62
C VAL A 316 12.58 1.84 0.02
N VAL A 317 12.57 0.72 -0.68
CA VAL A 317 13.12 -0.56 -0.18
C VAL A 317 14.62 -0.50 0.07
N SER A 318 15.35 0.36 -0.64
CA SER A 318 16.81 0.53 -0.46
C SER A 318 17.20 1.29 0.80
N GLU A 319 16.24 1.93 1.48
CA GLU A 319 16.48 2.74 2.66
C GLU A 319 15.74 2.20 3.88
N PHE A 320 16.18 2.62 5.05
CA PHE A 320 15.50 2.26 6.29
C PHE A 320 14.33 3.21 6.56
N GLY A 321 13.10 2.67 6.54
CA GLY A 321 11.86 3.39 6.79
C GLY A 321 10.96 3.53 5.58
N ALA A 322 9.72 4.06 5.80
CA ALA A 322 8.67 4.03 4.80
C ALA A 322 8.72 5.17 3.77
N THR A 323 9.53 6.22 4.01
CA THR A 323 9.51 7.45 3.22
C THR A 323 10.88 7.99 2.83
N ARG A 324 11.98 7.43 3.34
CA ARG A 324 13.33 7.99 3.11
C ARG A 324 13.80 7.85 1.67
N GLY A 325 13.56 6.74 1.05
CA GLY A 325 13.99 6.46 -0.32
C GLY A 325 12.99 6.90 -1.39
N LEU A 326 11.98 7.71 -1.06
CA LEU A 326 11.05 8.26 -2.04
C LEU A 326 11.78 9.13 -3.05
N LEU A 327 11.47 8.91 -4.32
CA LEU A 327 12.07 9.60 -5.46
C LEU A 327 11.10 10.66 -6.02
N THR A 328 11.64 11.73 -6.55
CA THR A 328 10.91 12.69 -7.38
C THR A 328 10.61 12.11 -8.76
N PHE A 329 9.69 12.71 -9.52
CA PHE A 329 9.45 12.27 -10.91
C PHE A 329 10.71 12.34 -11.77
N ASP A 330 11.53 13.37 -11.63
CA ASP A 330 12.78 13.54 -12.41
C ASP A 330 13.79 12.41 -12.09
N GLU A 331 13.90 12.02 -10.82
CA GLU A 331 14.76 10.91 -10.42
C GLU A 331 14.26 9.57 -10.94
N ILE A 332 12.94 9.34 -10.91
CA ILE A 332 12.30 8.15 -11.49
C ILE A 332 12.55 8.08 -13.00
N GLU A 333 12.31 9.17 -13.72
CA GLU A 333 12.53 9.24 -15.17
C GLU A 333 14.00 9.04 -15.53
N LYS A 334 14.91 9.61 -14.74
CA LYS A 334 16.35 9.38 -14.92
C LYS A 334 16.73 7.91 -14.73
N ARG A 335 16.20 7.24 -13.68
CA ARG A 335 16.43 5.81 -13.49
C ARG A 335 15.84 4.97 -14.62
N LEU A 336 14.63 5.30 -15.05
CA LEU A 336 13.97 4.63 -16.17
C LEU A 336 14.77 4.77 -17.47
N SER A 337 15.27 5.97 -17.79
CA SER A 337 16.08 6.24 -18.97
C SER A 337 17.42 5.50 -18.94
N ASN A 338 17.98 5.28 -17.75
CA ASN A 338 19.23 4.51 -17.57
C ASN A 338 19.02 2.99 -17.60
N SER A 339 17.79 2.53 -17.70
CA SER A 339 17.42 1.10 -17.69
C SER A 339 16.57 0.75 -18.92
N PRO A 340 17.14 0.83 -20.13
CA PRO A 340 16.39 0.63 -21.38
C PRO A 340 15.78 -0.78 -21.51
N ASP A 341 16.40 -1.78 -20.90
CA ASP A 341 15.95 -3.18 -20.93
C ASP A 341 14.87 -3.49 -19.86
N TYR A 342 14.53 -2.48 -19.01
CA TYR A 342 13.48 -2.64 -18.03
C TYR A 342 12.11 -2.42 -18.64
N GLU A 343 11.44 -3.51 -18.97
CA GLU A 343 10.17 -3.50 -19.70
C GLU A 343 9.03 -4.18 -18.93
N CYS A 344 7.85 -3.58 -19.02
CA CYS A 344 6.61 -4.27 -18.73
C CYS A 344 6.20 -5.12 -19.92
N LYS A 345 5.46 -6.21 -19.64
CA LYS A 345 4.96 -7.14 -20.65
C LYS A 345 3.44 -7.11 -20.66
N ILE A 346 2.86 -7.12 -21.86
CA ILE A 346 1.43 -7.39 -22.01
C ILE A 346 1.27 -8.90 -22.00
N CYS A 347 0.50 -9.42 -21.04
CA CYS A 347 0.25 -10.84 -20.94
C CYS A 347 -0.84 -11.25 -21.95
N LEU A 348 -0.57 -12.28 -22.75
CA LEU A 348 -1.54 -12.86 -23.64
C LEU A 348 -2.55 -13.71 -22.85
N LEU A 349 -3.80 -13.72 -23.31
CA LEU A 349 -4.81 -14.65 -22.80
C LEU A 349 -4.48 -16.07 -23.28
N TYR A 350 -4.48 -17.03 -22.36
CA TYR A 350 -4.55 -18.44 -22.74
C TYR A 350 -5.94 -18.67 -23.35
N THR A 351 -6.05 -18.73 -24.66
CA THR A 351 -7.24 -19.22 -25.35
C THR A 351 -7.09 -20.73 -25.48
N SER A 352 -8.01 -21.47 -24.88
CA SER A 352 -8.09 -22.95 -24.99
C SER A 352 -8.34 -23.44 -26.44
N ASP A 353 -8.39 -22.52 -27.39
CA ASP A 353 -8.75 -22.82 -28.79
C ASP A 353 -7.52 -23.10 -29.69
N ALA A 354 -6.30 -23.11 -29.12
CA ALA A 354 -5.08 -23.42 -29.87
C ALA A 354 -4.67 -24.91 -29.80
N ALA A 355 -5.53 -25.77 -29.28
CA ALA A 355 -5.24 -27.22 -29.15
C ALA A 355 -5.89 -28.10 -30.24
N ASP A 356 -6.55 -27.51 -31.24
CA ASP A 356 -7.22 -28.23 -32.32
C ASP A 356 -6.81 -27.73 -33.74
N GLU A 357 -5.52 -27.35 -33.94
CA GLU A 357 -4.93 -27.27 -35.29
C GLU A 357 -3.63 -28.08 -35.37
#